data_8025e9c0c6c38a4eff066ecc57b7cc78
#
_entry.id   8025e9c0c6c38a4eff066ecc57b7cc78
#
_cell.length_a   1.000
_cell.length_b   1.000
_cell.length_c   1.000
_cell.angle_alpha   90.00
_cell.angle_beta   90.00
_cell.angle_gamma   90.00
#
_symmetry.space_group_name_H-M   'P 1'
#
loop_
_entity.id
_entity.type
_entity.pdbx_description
1 polymer ?
#
loop_
_entity_poly.entity_id
_entity_poly.type
_entity_poly.pdbx_seq_one_letter_code
_entity_poly.pdbx_strand_id
1 'polypeptide(L)'
;MAILVTGGAGYIGSHTVVELQNAGYDVVVLDNLSNASEKALDRVSKITGKPVKFYKADILDRDALNNIFDKETIESCIHFAGLKAVGESVVKPWEYYENNIAGTLTLVDVMRKHNVKNSMFSSSATVYGDPAQIPITEECPKGQCTNPYGWTKSMLEQVLTDIQKADPEWNVMLLRYFNPIGAHKSGTIGENPNGIPNNLMPYITQVAVGKLMELGVFGNDYDTPDGTGVRDYIHVVDLAKGHVKALKKIEENPGLAIYNLGTGKGYSVLDIVKNFEAATGVKIPYVIKPRRAGDIATCYCDASKAEKELGWKAENGIREMCEDSWRWQSNNPQGYEE
;
A
#
# COMPACT_ATOMS: atom_id res chain seq x y z
N MET A 1 10.32 -1.25 -23.16
CA MET A 1 8.93 -0.98 -22.72
C MET A 1 8.97 -0.79 -21.21
N ALA A 2 8.22 0.17 -20.70
CA ALA A 2 8.36 0.59 -19.32
C ALA A 2 7.06 0.36 -18.52
N ILE A 3 7.20 0.22 -17.20
CA ILE A 3 6.10 0.16 -16.25
C ILE A 3 5.90 1.55 -15.64
N LEU A 4 4.73 2.15 -15.83
CA LEU A 4 4.35 3.37 -15.13
C LEU A 4 3.94 3.04 -13.70
N VAL A 5 4.57 3.68 -12.72
CA VAL A 5 4.23 3.56 -11.30
C VAL A 5 3.75 4.91 -10.81
N THR A 6 2.44 5.09 -10.66
CA THR A 6 1.89 6.30 -10.05
C THR A 6 1.93 6.20 -8.53
N GLY A 7 2.27 7.29 -7.84
CA GLY A 7 2.52 7.26 -6.40
C GLY A 7 3.83 6.53 -6.05
N GLY A 8 4.76 6.47 -7.02
CA GLY A 8 5.99 5.68 -6.90
C GLY A 8 7.04 6.26 -5.95
N ALA A 9 6.93 7.51 -5.54
CA ALA A 9 7.78 8.11 -4.50
C ALA A 9 7.27 7.83 -3.08
N GLY A 10 6.04 7.32 -2.93
CA GLY A 10 5.44 6.95 -1.66
C GLY A 10 6.03 5.68 -1.05
N TYR A 11 5.55 5.30 0.14
CA TYR A 11 6.06 4.17 0.91
C TYR A 11 6.04 2.85 0.13
N ILE A 12 4.85 2.38 -0.28
CA ILE A 12 4.72 1.11 -1.03
C ILE A 12 5.33 1.25 -2.43
N GLY A 13 5.10 2.41 -3.08
CA GLY A 13 5.59 2.68 -4.42
C GLY A 13 7.10 2.59 -4.53
N SER A 14 7.86 3.25 -3.65
CA SER A 14 9.33 3.25 -3.69
C SER A 14 9.93 1.84 -3.49
N HIS A 15 9.36 1.04 -2.58
CA HIS A 15 9.76 -0.36 -2.40
C HIS A 15 9.43 -1.21 -3.63
N THR A 16 8.27 -0.96 -4.26
CA THR A 16 7.89 -1.65 -5.51
C THR A 16 8.81 -1.28 -6.68
N VAL A 17 9.22 -0.01 -6.77
CA VAL A 17 10.20 0.42 -7.79
C VAL A 17 11.53 -0.31 -7.60
N VAL A 18 12.00 -0.50 -6.35
CA VAL A 18 13.22 -1.30 -6.08
C VAL A 18 13.07 -2.72 -6.63
N GLU A 19 11.97 -3.41 -6.31
CA GLU A 19 11.76 -4.80 -6.71
C GLU A 19 11.55 -4.94 -8.23
N LEU A 20 10.89 -3.98 -8.88
CA LEU A 20 10.74 -3.94 -10.33
C LEU A 20 12.10 -3.76 -11.03
N GLN A 21 12.92 -2.80 -10.59
CA GLN A 21 14.24 -2.59 -11.17
C GLN A 21 15.18 -3.78 -10.94
N ASN A 22 15.11 -4.43 -9.77
CA ASN A 22 15.86 -5.66 -9.47
C ASN A 22 15.40 -6.83 -10.35
N ALA A 23 14.12 -6.88 -10.70
CA ALA A 23 13.56 -7.87 -11.63
C ALA A 23 13.85 -7.56 -13.10
N GLY A 24 14.51 -6.43 -13.42
CA GLY A 24 14.94 -6.07 -14.77
C GLY A 24 13.96 -5.20 -15.56
N TYR A 25 12.88 -4.72 -14.93
CA TYR A 25 11.93 -3.82 -15.60
C TYR A 25 12.46 -2.39 -15.68
N ASP A 26 12.16 -1.72 -16.78
CA ASP A 26 12.27 -0.27 -16.89
C ASP A 26 11.08 0.37 -16.18
N VAL A 27 11.33 1.37 -15.36
CA VAL A 27 10.30 2.01 -14.54
C VAL A 27 10.24 3.50 -14.79
N VAL A 28 9.03 4.01 -14.97
CA VAL A 28 8.71 5.44 -15.00
C VAL A 28 7.83 5.73 -13.79
N VAL A 29 8.26 6.67 -12.96
CA VAL A 29 7.52 7.09 -11.76
C VAL A 29 6.78 8.40 -12.02
N LEU A 30 5.51 8.47 -11.62
CA LEU A 30 4.72 9.67 -11.52
C LEU A 30 4.27 9.86 -10.06
N ASP A 31 4.52 11.04 -9.50
CA ASP A 31 4.08 11.42 -8.16
C ASP A 31 3.95 12.94 -8.05
N ASN A 32 2.94 13.44 -7.35
CA ASN A 32 2.79 14.88 -7.11
C ASN A 32 3.53 15.36 -5.86
N LEU A 33 4.12 14.42 -5.10
CA LEU A 33 4.85 14.63 -3.84
C LEU A 33 4.01 15.26 -2.71
N SER A 34 2.68 15.14 -2.76
CA SER A 34 1.80 15.68 -1.71
C SER A 34 2.01 14.98 -0.36
N ASN A 35 2.37 13.68 -0.37
CA ASN A 35 2.68 12.88 0.82
C ASN A 35 3.87 11.95 0.58
N ALA A 36 4.84 12.41 -0.19
CA ALA A 36 6.05 11.67 -0.54
C ALA A 36 7.25 12.62 -0.69
N SER A 37 8.44 12.07 -0.82
CA SER A 37 9.67 12.85 -1.03
C SER A 37 10.43 12.31 -2.24
N GLU A 38 10.89 13.20 -3.11
CA GLU A 38 11.75 12.86 -4.25
C GLU A 38 13.05 12.18 -3.79
N LYS A 39 13.54 12.50 -2.58
CA LYS A 39 14.70 11.82 -1.96
C LYS A 39 14.52 10.30 -1.83
N ALA A 40 13.26 9.80 -1.75
CA ALA A 40 13.01 8.36 -1.77
C ALA A 40 13.49 7.75 -3.10
N LEU A 41 13.27 8.41 -4.24
CA LEU A 41 13.68 7.93 -5.56
C LEU A 41 15.20 8.00 -5.76
N ASP A 42 15.86 9.01 -5.21
CA ASP A 42 17.32 9.10 -5.18
C ASP A 42 17.92 7.91 -4.41
N ARG A 43 17.29 7.55 -3.27
CA ARG A 43 17.71 6.42 -2.45
C ARG A 43 17.41 5.07 -3.13
N VAL A 44 16.28 4.95 -3.84
CA VAL A 44 15.98 3.80 -4.71
C VAL A 44 17.07 3.63 -5.76
N SER A 45 17.45 4.72 -6.45
CA SER A 45 18.52 4.69 -7.45
C SER A 45 19.87 4.21 -6.88
N LYS A 46 20.18 4.59 -5.64
CA LYS A 46 21.38 4.12 -4.93
C LYS A 46 21.30 2.63 -4.55
N ILE A 47 20.11 2.14 -4.15
CA ILE A 47 19.89 0.73 -3.78
C ILE A 47 20.04 -0.17 -5.01
N THR A 48 19.44 0.21 -6.13
CA THR A 48 19.36 -0.63 -7.34
C THR A 48 20.53 -0.43 -8.29
N GLY A 49 21.29 0.67 -8.15
CA GLY A 49 22.32 1.08 -9.10
C GLY A 49 21.76 1.60 -10.43
N LYS A 50 20.45 1.82 -10.52
CA LYS A 50 19.75 2.27 -11.74
C LYS A 50 19.03 3.59 -11.47
N PRO A 51 19.13 4.60 -12.36
CA PRO A 51 18.37 5.82 -12.19
C PRO A 51 16.87 5.56 -12.28
N VAL A 52 16.09 6.29 -11.51
CA VAL A 52 14.63 6.29 -11.61
C VAL A 52 14.21 7.45 -12.51
N LYS A 53 13.49 7.14 -13.60
CA LYS A 53 12.87 8.17 -14.42
C LYS A 53 11.63 8.70 -13.70
N PHE A 54 11.62 10.00 -13.38
CA PHE A 54 10.60 10.62 -12.55
C PHE A 54 9.92 11.80 -13.23
N TYR A 55 8.59 11.83 -13.12
CA TYR A 55 7.75 12.95 -13.53
C TYR A 55 6.97 13.46 -12.32
N LYS A 56 7.23 14.69 -11.91
CA LYS A 56 6.42 15.37 -10.89
C LYS A 56 5.14 15.86 -11.55
N ALA A 57 4.06 15.13 -11.38
CA ALA A 57 2.76 15.43 -11.96
C ALA A 57 1.63 14.87 -11.09
N ASP A 58 0.42 15.39 -11.28
CA ASP A 58 -0.79 14.92 -10.62
C ASP A 58 -1.58 14.00 -11.55
N ILE A 59 -2.21 12.95 -11.00
CA ILE A 59 -3.09 12.06 -11.77
C ILE A 59 -4.37 12.75 -12.26
N LEU A 60 -4.72 13.89 -11.69
CA LEU A 60 -5.81 14.75 -12.17
C LEU A 60 -5.41 15.57 -13.41
N ASP A 61 -4.11 15.77 -13.64
CA ASP A 61 -3.60 16.54 -14.78
C ASP A 61 -3.51 15.67 -16.05
N ARG A 62 -4.59 15.72 -16.82
CA ARG A 62 -4.74 14.97 -18.07
C ARG A 62 -3.64 15.28 -19.09
N ASP A 63 -3.24 16.54 -19.20
CA ASP A 63 -2.25 16.98 -20.20
C ASP A 63 -0.84 16.49 -19.81
N ALA A 64 -0.51 16.57 -18.52
CA ALA A 64 0.71 15.98 -18.00
C ALA A 64 0.77 14.46 -18.21
N LEU A 65 -0.33 13.75 -17.97
CA LEU A 65 -0.43 12.30 -18.24
C LEU A 65 -0.23 12.00 -19.73
N ASN A 66 -0.97 12.64 -20.64
CA ASN A 66 -0.79 12.44 -22.09
C ASN A 66 0.66 12.69 -22.51
N ASN A 67 1.30 13.77 -22.03
CA ASN A 67 2.69 14.08 -22.35
C ASN A 67 3.68 13.00 -21.86
N ILE A 68 3.40 12.31 -20.75
CA ILE A 68 4.20 11.18 -20.27
C ILE A 68 4.03 9.99 -21.21
N PHE A 69 2.78 9.62 -21.55
CA PHE A 69 2.50 8.49 -22.45
C PHE A 69 2.98 8.74 -23.88
N ASP A 70 3.05 10.00 -24.35
CA ASP A 70 3.63 10.35 -25.66
C ASP A 70 5.16 10.19 -25.68
N LYS A 71 5.83 10.45 -24.54
CA LYS A 71 7.30 10.38 -24.43
C LYS A 71 7.84 9.01 -24.10
N GLU A 72 7.06 8.22 -23.36
CA GLU A 72 7.49 6.94 -22.81
C GLU A 72 6.72 5.79 -23.44
N THR A 73 7.43 4.72 -23.80
CA THR A 73 6.79 3.49 -24.30
C THR A 73 6.29 2.68 -23.08
N ILE A 74 5.10 3.03 -22.59
CA ILE A 74 4.49 2.38 -21.43
C ILE A 74 3.67 1.18 -21.90
N GLU A 75 3.81 0.03 -21.21
CA GLU A 75 3.04 -1.20 -21.47
C GLU A 75 2.08 -1.59 -20.36
N SER A 76 2.37 -1.16 -19.12
CA SER A 76 1.55 -1.48 -17.95
C SER A 76 1.60 -0.32 -16.96
N CYS A 77 0.54 -0.19 -16.15
CA CYS A 77 0.48 0.79 -15.08
C CYS A 77 0.23 0.12 -13.74
N ILE A 78 1.07 0.43 -12.74
CA ILE A 78 0.83 0.11 -11.33
C ILE A 78 0.37 1.39 -10.65
N HIS A 79 -0.87 1.40 -10.18
CA HIS A 79 -1.53 2.60 -9.66
C HIS A 79 -1.57 2.60 -8.14
N PHE A 80 -0.62 3.30 -7.51
CA PHE A 80 -0.60 3.56 -6.06
C PHE A 80 -1.12 4.95 -5.68
N ALA A 81 -1.04 5.92 -6.58
CA ALA A 81 -1.44 7.29 -6.28
C ALA A 81 -2.86 7.35 -5.73
N GLY A 82 -3.00 7.94 -4.55
CA GLY A 82 -4.29 8.06 -3.87
C GLY A 82 -4.12 8.46 -2.41
N LEU A 83 -5.07 9.21 -1.90
CA LEU A 83 -5.19 9.53 -0.48
C LEU A 83 -5.62 8.27 0.28
N LYS A 84 -4.96 7.97 1.41
CA LYS A 84 -5.10 6.66 2.10
C LYS A 84 -5.46 6.73 3.58
N ALA A 85 -5.53 7.92 4.18
CA ALA A 85 -5.74 8.05 5.62
C ALA A 85 -7.23 7.94 5.98
N VAL A 86 -7.62 6.81 6.60
CA VAL A 86 -9.01 6.48 6.95
C VAL A 86 -9.66 7.60 7.77
N GLY A 87 -9.01 8.06 8.85
CA GLY A 87 -9.56 9.11 9.71
C GLY A 87 -9.70 10.47 8.99
N GLU A 88 -8.74 10.84 8.15
CA GLU A 88 -8.80 12.06 7.35
C GLU A 88 -9.94 12.01 6.33
N SER A 89 -10.20 10.85 5.74
CA SER A 89 -11.26 10.70 4.75
C SER A 89 -12.64 11.05 5.29
N VAL A 90 -12.87 10.85 6.59
CA VAL A 90 -14.16 11.18 7.24
C VAL A 90 -14.36 12.68 7.34
N VAL A 91 -13.30 13.46 7.51
CA VAL A 91 -13.37 14.92 7.66
C VAL A 91 -13.14 15.68 6.36
N LYS A 92 -12.55 15.01 5.35
CA LYS A 92 -12.25 15.56 4.03
C LYS A 92 -12.75 14.64 2.90
N PRO A 93 -14.03 14.23 2.89
CA PRO A 93 -14.51 13.23 1.93
C PRO A 93 -14.40 13.71 0.48
N TRP A 94 -14.62 15.01 0.22
CA TRP A 94 -14.54 15.59 -1.12
C TRP A 94 -13.16 15.36 -1.75
N GLU A 95 -12.09 15.69 -1.05
CA GLU A 95 -10.72 15.54 -1.51
C GLU A 95 -10.39 14.07 -1.83
N TYR A 96 -10.95 13.13 -1.05
CA TYR A 96 -10.78 11.70 -1.28
C TYR A 96 -11.51 11.23 -2.53
N TYR A 97 -12.74 11.65 -2.75
CA TYR A 97 -13.48 11.30 -3.97
C TYR A 97 -12.89 11.97 -5.21
N GLU A 98 -12.54 13.24 -5.14
CA GLU A 98 -11.91 13.96 -6.24
C GLU A 98 -10.57 13.33 -6.61
N ASN A 99 -9.65 13.21 -5.66
CA ASN A 99 -8.32 12.67 -5.93
C ASN A 99 -8.38 11.20 -6.37
N ASN A 100 -9.06 10.35 -5.59
CA ASN A 100 -8.99 8.91 -5.84
C ASN A 100 -9.87 8.49 -7.02
N ILE A 101 -11.12 8.97 -7.11
CA ILE A 101 -12.05 8.56 -8.17
C ILE A 101 -11.74 9.32 -9.47
N ALA A 102 -11.79 10.66 -9.45
CA ALA A 102 -11.59 11.44 -10.67
C ALA A 102 -10.17 11.28 -11.20
N GLY A 103 -9.16 11.23 -10.31
CA GLY A 103 -7.77 10.98 -10.71
C GLY A 103 -7.58 9.61 -11.38
N THR A 104 -8.14 8.54 -10.82
CA THR A 104 -8.07 7.20 -11.44
C THR A 104 -8.81 7.18 -12.78
N LEU A 105 -10.00 7.79 -12.89
CA LEU A 105 -10.74 7.88 -14.16
C LEU A 105 -9.94 8.64 -15.22
N THR A 106 -9.26 9.72 -14.84
CA THR A 106 -8.39 10.49 -15.73
C THR A 106 -7.22 9.64 -16.23
N LEU A 107 -6.53 8.93 -15.33
CA LEU A 107 -5.45 8.02 -15.68
C LEU A 107 -5.92 6.91 -16.64
N VAL A 108 -7.01 6.25 -16.34
CA VAL A 108 -7.55 5.14 -17.16
C VAL A 108 -7.99 5.63 -18.54
N ASP A 109 -8.58 6.84 -18.64
CA ASP A 109 -8.94 7.42 -19.94
C ASP A 109 -7.69 7.72 -20.81
N VAL A 110 -6.60 8.21 -20.19
CA VAL A 110 -5.33 8.40 -20.90
C VAL A 110 -4.73 7.06 -21.30
N MET A 111 -4.68 6.07 -20.42
CA MET A 111 -4.22 4.72 -20.73
C MET A 111 -4.97 4.14 -21.94
N ARG A 112 -6.30 4.26 -21.96
CA ARG A 112 -7.15 3.81 -23.05
C ARG A 112 -6.80 4.50 -24.37
N LYS A 113 -6.59 5.82 -24.38
CA LYS A 113 -6.23 6.60 -25.57
C LYS A 113 -4.87 6.20 -26.15
N HIS A 114 -3.93 5.81 -25.30
CA HIS A 114 -2.60 5.35 -25.68
C HIS A 114 -2.51 3.82 -25.87
N ASN A 115 -3.66 3.12 -25.87
CA ASN A 115 -3.75 1.66 -26.02
C ASN A 115 -2.95 0.86 -24.97
N VAL A 116 -2.80 1.42 -23.74
CA VAL A 116 -2.21 0.73 -22.60
C VAL A 116 -3.33 0.13 -21.76
N LYS A 117 -3.51 -1.19 -21.82
CA LYS A 117 -4.64 -1.91 -21.24
C LYS A 117 -4.26 -2.83 -20.07
N ASN A 118 -3.01 -2.81 -19.64
CA ASN A 118 -2.53 -3.57 -18.49
C ASN A 118 -2.51 -2.68 -17.25
N SER A 119 -3.42 -2.92 -16.33
CA SER A 119 -3.62 -2.11 -15.12
C SER A 119 -3.53 -2.96 -13.85
N MET A 120 -2.74 -2.50 -12.90
CA MET A 120 -2.66 -3.06 -11.56
C MET A 120 -3.09 -1.98 -10.56
N PHE A 121 -4.13 -2.25 -9.81
CA PHE A 121 -4.73 -1.30 -8.89
C PHE A 121 -4.45 -1.68 -7.43
N SER A 122 -3.93 -0.72 -6.67
CA SER A 122 -3.76 -0.83 -5.24
C SER A 122 -5.11 -0.74 -4.53
N SER A 123 -5.75 -1.89 -4.32
CA SER A 123 -6.96 -1.99 -3.51
C SER A 123 -6.61 -2.24 -2.04
N SER A 124 -7.59 -2.48 -1.21
CA SER A 124 -7.44 -2.57 0.24
C SER A 124 -8.40 -3.58 0.83
N ALA A 125 -8.00 -4.22 1.93
CA ALA A 125 -8.89 -5.05 2.75
C ALA A 125 -10.13 -4.28 3.27
N THR A 126 -10.10 -2.94 3.28
CA THR A 126 -11.26 -2.12 3.67
C THR A 126 -12.49 -2.32 2.78
N VAL A 127 -12.33 -2.87 1.55
CA VAL A 127 -13.46 -3.18 0.67
C VAL A 127 -14.33 -4.31 1.21
N TYR A 128 -13.82 -5.14 2.10
CA TYR A 128 -14.60 -6.20 2.74
C TYR A 128 -15.54 -5.68 3.85
N GLY A 129 -15.30 -4.45 4.36
CA GLY A 129 -16.06 -3.90 5.48
C GLY A 129 -15.90 -4.77 6.74
N ASP A 130 -17.03 -5.16 7.34
CA ASP A 130 -17.07 -6.18 8.40
C ASP A 130 -17.18 -7.56 7.71
N PRO A 131 -16.09 -8.36 7.68
CA PRO A 131 -16.03 -9.55 6.85
C PRO A 131 -16.94 -10.67 7.38
N ALA A 132 -17.62 -11.36 6.46
CA ALA A 132 -18.53 -12.45 6.79
C ALA A 132 -17.80 -13.68 7.35
N GLN A 133 -16.50 -13.81 7.08
CA GLN A 133 -15.67 -14.91 7.60
C GLN A 133 -14.20 -14.46 7.77
N ILE A 134 -13.50 -15.14 8.65
CA ILE A 134 -12.06 -15.01 8.88
C ILE A 134 -11.45 -16.43 8.93
N PRO A 135 -10.35 -16.69 8.19
CA PRO A 135 -9.62 -15.79 7.28
C PRO A 135 -10.44 -15.31 6.08
N ILE A 136 -10.15 -14.09 5.61
CA ILE A 136 -10.87 -13.45 4.49
C ILE A 136 -10.32 -13.98 3.17
N THR A 137 -11.18 -14.56 2.33
CA THR A 137 -10.83 -14.96 0.97
C THR A 137 -11.33 -13.93 -0.05
N GLU A 138 -10.84 -14.01 -1.30
CA GLU A 138 -11.32 -13.15 -2.39
C GLU A 138 -12.78 -13.41 -2.78
N GLU A 139 -13.34 -14.57 -2.41
CA GLU A 139 -14.76 -14.94 -2.57
C GLU A 139 -15.68 -14.22 -1.58
N CYS A 140 -15.12 -13.67 -0.49
CA CYS A 140 -15.91 -12.86 0.42
C CYS A 140 -16.51 -11.67 -0.30
N PRO A 141 -17.81 -11.40 -0.12
CA PRO A 141 -18.45 -10.27 -0.75
C PRO A 141 -17.82 -8.96 -0.28
N LYS A 142 -17.83 -7.96 -1.15
CA LYS A 142 -17.52 -6.59 -0.72
C LYS A 142 -18.62 -6.15 0.26
N GLY A 143 -18.19 -5.69 1.44
CA GLY A 143 -19.11 -5.22 2.49
C GLY A 143 -19.42 -3.74 2.38
N GLN A 144 -20.17 -3.24 3.37
CA GLN A 144 -20.33 -1.81 3.54
C GLN A 144 -19.04 -1.21 4.11
N CYS A 145 -18.43 -0.32 3.33
CA CYS A 145 -17.27 0.41 3.80
C CYS A 145 -17.68 1.41 4.90
N THR A 146 -16.89 1.50 5.94
CA THR A 146 -17.17 2.35 7.11
C THR A 146 -16.66 3.78 6.97
N ASN A 147 -15.98 4.10 5.88
CA ASN A 147 -15.34 5.39 5.65
C ASN A 147 -15.19 5.71 4.16
N PRO A 148 -15.04 7.01 3.78
CA PRO A 148 -14.90 7.44 2.40
C PRO A 148 -13.69 6.82 1.67
N TYR A 149 -12.55 6.64 2.34
CA TYR A 149 -11.40 5.96 1.73
C TYR A 149 -11.75 4.53 1.26
N GLY A 150 -12.37 3.74 2.13
CA GLY A 150 -12.83 2.40 1.76
C GLY A 150 -13.81 2.42 0.60
N TRP A 151 -14.75 3.38 0.58
CA TRP A 151 -15.68 3.56 -0.52
C TRP A 151 -14.97 3.91 -1.83
N THR A 152 -13.93 4.78 -1.83
CA THR A 152 -13.18 5.05 -3.06
C THR A 152 -12.54 3.78 -3.63
N LYS A 153 -11.96 2.91 -2.78
CA LYS A 153 -11.38 1.64 -3.23
C LYS A 153 -12.44 0.68 -3.76
N SER A 154 -13.56 0.51 -3.06
CA SER A 154 -14.66 -0.36 -3.48
C SER A 154 -15.30 0.08 -4.80
N MET A 155 -15.53 1.39 -4.98
CA MET A 155 -16.07 1.96 -6.22
C MET A 155 -15.10 1.77 -7.39
N LEU A 156 -13.81 2.02 -7.18
CA LEU A 156 -12.79 1.87 -8.23
C LEU A 156 -12.59 0.42 -8.64
N GLU A 157 -12.69 -0.55 -7.74
CA GLU A 157 -12.75 -1.96 -8.13
C GLU A 157 -13.93 -2.24 -9.07
N GLN A 158 -15.10 -1.65 -8.77
CA GLN A 158 -16.27 -1.83 -9.65
C GLN A 158 -16.06 -1.18 -11.02
N VAL A 159 -15.57 0.06 -11.04
CA VAL A 159 -15.27 0.80 -12.30
C VAL A 159 -14.30 0.01 -13.17
N LEU A 160 -13.18 -0.45 -12.60
CA LEU A 160 -12.17 -1.20 -13.34
C LEU A 160 -12.70 -2.56 -13.82
N THR A 161 -13.55 -3.22 -13.03
CA THR A 161 -14.24 -4.45 -13.42
C THR A 161 -15.16 -4.23 -14.61
N ASP A 162 -15.92 -3.13 -14.62
CA ASP A 162 -16.87 -2.84 -15.70
C ASP A 162 -16.13 -2.42 -17.00
N ILE A 163 -15.00 -1.72 -16.86
CA ILE A 163 -14.11 -1.40 -18.00
C ILE A 163 -13.57 -2.69 -18.64
N GLN A 164 -13.08 -3.63 -17.83
CA GLN A 164 -12.57 -4.91 -18.33
C GLN A 164 -13.66 -5.74 -19.00
N LYS A 165 -14.88 -5.77 -18.44
CA LYS A 165 -16.03 -6.46 -19.05
C LYS A 165 -16.45 -5.83 -20.38
N ALA A 166 -16.39 -4.52 -20.50
CA ALA A 166 -16.75 -3.80 -21.72
C ALA A 166 -15.70 -3.94 -22.82
N ASP A 167 -14.44 -4.09 -22.46
CA ASP A 167 -13.31 -4.29 -23.37
C ASP A 167 -12.41 -5.41 -22.83
N PRO A 168 -12.60 -6.66 -23.31
CA PRO A 168 -11.85 -7.84 -22.85
C PRO A 168 -10.34 -7.82 -23.10
N GLU A 169 -9.82 -6.85 -23.86
CA GLU A 169 -8.37 -6.68 -24.03
C GLU A 169 -7.71 -6.07 -22.78
N TRP A 170 -8.50 -5.50 -21.85
CA TRP A 170 -7.98 -5.04 -20.58
C TRP A 170 -7.60 -6.20 -19.67
N ASN A 171 -6.41 -6.10 -19.08
CA ASN A 171 -5.97 -6.92 -17.97
C ASN A 171 -5.95 -6.08 -16.72
N VAL A 172 -6.80 -6.40 -15.76
CA VAL A 172 -7.00 -5.66 -14.52
C VAL A 172 -6.65 -6.56 -13.34
N MET A 173 -5.62 -6.16 -12.58
CA MET A 173 -5.23 -6.84 -11.34
C MET A 173 -5.66 -5.98 -10.15
N LEU A 174 -6.59 -6.46 -9.35
CA LEU A 174 -7.03 -5.83 -8.11
C LEU A 174 -6.28 -6.47 -6.93
N LEU A 175 -5.33 -5.76 -6.36
CA LEU A 175 -4.52 -6.27 -5.26
C LEU A 175 -5.02 -5.67 -3.94
N ARG A 176 -5.66 -6.49 -3.10
CA ARG A 176 -6.22 -6.09 -1.81
C ARG A 176 -5.17 -6.25 -0.73
N TYR A 177 -4.59 -5.12 -0.30
CA TYR A 177 -3.57 -5.11 0.74
C TYR A 177 -4.19 -5.17 2.13
N PHE A 178 -3.48 -5.87 3.01
CA PHE A 178 -3.72 -5.78 4.44
C PHE A 178 -2.84 -4.66 5.03
N ASN A 179 -2.15 -4.83 6.13
CA ASN A 179 -1.44 -3.72 6.78
C ASN A 179 0.07 -3.78 6.48
N PRO A 180 0.58 -3.05 5.47
CA PRO A 180 2.01 -3.06 5.20
C PRO A 180 2.79 -2.34 6.30
N ILE A 181 3.84 -2.98 6.80
CA ILE A 181 4.83 -2.47 7.74
C ILE A 181 6.23 -2.93 7.32
N GLY A 182 7.26 -2.53 8.05
CA GLY A 182 8.64 -2.83 7.66
C GLY A 182 9.25 -1.71 6.82
N ALA A 183 10.46 -1.95 6.36
CA ALA A 183 11.20 -1.07 5.49
C ALA A 183 12.21 -1.89 4.67
N HIS A 184 12.88 -1.27 3.71
CA HIS A 184 13.96 -1.95 3.00
C HIS A 184 15.14 -2.24 3.94
N LYS A 185 15.73 -3.41 3.82
CA LYS A 185 16.85 -3.88 4.68
C LYS A 185 18.07 -2.94 4.73
N SER A 186 18.22 -2.06 3.74
CA SER A 186 19.28 -1.03 3.76
C SER A 186 19.07 0.03 4.84
N GLY A 187 17.85 0.19 5.36
CA GLY A 187 17.49 1.27 6.29
C GLY A 187 17.50 2.66 5.65
N THR A 188 17.46 2.76 4.31
CA THR A 188 17.52 4.04 3.60
C THR A 188 16.17 4.49 3.02
N ILE A 189 15.22 3.57 2.81
CA ILE A 189 13.83 3.87 2.45
C ILE A 189 12.87 3.20 3.41
N GLY A 190 11.76 3.87 3.73
CA GLY A 190 10.74 3.40 4.65
C GLY A 190 9.52 4.31 4.68
N GLU A 191 8.59 4.08 5.60
CA GLU A 191 7.40 4.91 5.74
C GLU A 191 7.74 6.23 6.45
N ASN A 192 7.49 7.35 5.77
CA ASN A 192 7.72 8.70 6.28
C ASN A 192 6.46 9.56 6.08
N PRO A 193 5.45 9.40 6.96
CA PRO A 193 4.21 10.17 6.86
C PRO A 193 4.44 11.65 7.19
N ASN A 194 3.73 12.52 6.48
CA ASN A 194 3.68 13.94 6.83
C ASN A 194 2.83 14.12 8.11
N GLY A 195 3.38 14.80 9.11
CA GLY A 195 2.72 15.05 10.39
C GLY A 195 2.62 13.82 11.31
N ILE A 196 1.54 13.74 12.09
CA ILE A 196 1.31 12.63 13.03
C ILE A 196 0.92 11.37 12.24
N PRO A 197 1.60 10.22 12.45
CA PRO A 197 1.28 8.99 11.75
C PRO A 197 -0.14 8.48 12.03
N ASN A 198 -0.82 8.02 10.99
CA ASN A 198 -2.11 7.33 11.12
C ASN A 198 -1.96 5.80 11.26
N ASN A 199 -0.83 5.23 10.79
CA ASN A 199 -0.53 3.82 10.87
C ASN A 199 0.22 3.48 12.15
N LEU A 200 0.03 2.25 12.64
CA LEU A 200 0.59 1.79 13.92
C LEU A 200 2.13 1.80 13.95
N MET A 201 2.78 1.19 12.96
CA MET A 201 4.25 1.02 12.98
C MET A 201 5.00 2.36 12.94
N PRO A 202 4.72 3.31 12.03
CA PRO A 202 5.41 4.60 12.07
C PRO A 202 5.10 5.40 13.34
N TYR A 203 3.93 5.19 13.99
CA TYR A 203 3.66 5.79 15.29
C TYR A 203 4.58 5.18 16.36
N ILE A 204 4.69 3.85 16.42
CA ILE A 204 5.59 3.13 17.34
C ILE A 204 7.04 3.60 17.16
N THR A 205 7.51 3.68 15.92
CA THR A 205 8.91 4.07 15.65
C THR A 205 9.17 5.54 15.99
N GLN A 206 8.19 6.43 15.83
CA GLN A 206 8.30 7.83 16.27
C GLN A 206 8.28 7.97 17.80
N VAL A 207 7.57 7.10 18.52
CA VAL A 207 7.68 7.01 19.99
C VAL A 207 9.07 6.51 20.38
N ALA A 208 9.56 5.48 19.69
CA ALA A 208 10.87 4.87 19.97
C ALA A 208 12.05 5.85 19.80
N VAL A 209 11.98 6.79 18.84
CA VAL A 209 13.00 7.85 18.65
C VAL A 209 12.72 9.13 19.47
N GLY A 210 11.66 9.13 20.28
CA GLY A 210 11.33 10.26 21.16
C GLY A 210 10.62 11.44 20.49
N LYS A 211 10.14 11.30 19.24
CA LYS A 211 9.32 12.32 18.57
C LYS A 211 7.92 12.43 19.17
N LEU A 212 7.37 11.31 19.62
CA LEU A 212 6.08 11.20 20.28
C LEU A 212 6.29 10.65 21.69
N MET A 213 5.48 11.08 22.64
CA MET A 213 5.64 10.71 24.05
C MET A 213 5.20 9.27 24.33
N GLU A 214 4.07 8.86 23.73
CA GLU A 214 3.42 7.58 24.00
C GLU A 214 2.53 7.14 22.84
N LEU A 215 2.29 5.85 22.72
CA LEU A 215 1.38 5.27 21.76
C LEU A 215 -0.06 5.26 22.31
N GLY A 216 -1.03 5.76 21.52
CA GLY A 216 -2.44 5.54 21.81
C GLY A 216 -2.91 4.19 21.27
N VAL A 217 -3.34 3.29 22.16
CA VAL A 217 -3.98 2.01 21.80
C VAL A 217 -5.49 2.18 21.86
N PHE A 218 -6.17 2.08 20.72
CA PHE A 218 -7.58 2.37 20.58
C PHE A 218 -8.47 1.14 20.84
N GLY A 219 -9.10 1.08 22.00
CA GLY A 219 -9.90 -0.03 22.50
C GLY A 219 -9.05 -1.15 23.12
N ASN A 220 -9.56 -1.71 24.22
CA ASN A 220 -9.04 -2.89 24.89
C ASN A 220 -10.15 -3.86 25.30
N ASP A 221 -11.29 -3.73 24.65
CA ASP A 221 -12.53 -4.45 24.92
C ASP A 221 -13.11 -5.13 23.69
N TYR A 222 -12.27 -5.34 22.63
CA TYR A 222 -12.64 -6.16 21.48
C TYR A 222 -12.66 -7.65 21.87
N ASP A 223 -13.47 -8.42 21.17
CA ASP A 223 -13.47 -9.89 21.29
C ASP A 223 -12.22 -10.47 20.57
N THR A 224 -11.08 -10.32 21.24
CA THR A 224 -9.74 -10.73 20.79
C THR A 224 -8.91 -11.16 22.00
N PRO A 225 -7.82 -11.92 21.84
CA PRO A 225 -7.06 -12.49 22.97
C PRO A 225 -6.58 -11.49 24.03
N ASP A 226 -6.29 -10.25 23.66
CA ASP A 226 -5.82 -9.19 24.57
C ASP A 226 -6.72 -7.95 24.58
N GLY A 227 -7.87 -8.06 23.94
CA GLY A 227 -8.86 -6.99 23.85
C GLY A 227 -8.53 -5.90 22.82
N THR A 228 -7.36 -5.95 22.15
CA THR A 228 -7.00 -4.96 21.13
C THR A 228 -7.26 -5.47 19.72
N GLY A 229 -7.39 -4.56 18.75
CA GLY A 229 -7.72 -4.95 17.37
C GLY A 229 -6.64 -5.82 16.73
N VAL A 230 -7.06 -6.86 16.00
CA VAL A 230 -6.18 -7.82 15.31
C VAL A 230 -6.14 -7.52 13.81
N ARG A 231 -4.94 -7.44 13.24
CA ARG A 231 -4.71 -7.16 11.80
C ARG A 231 -3.67 -8.11 11.23
N ASP A 232 -3.75 -8.33 9.91
CA ASP A 232 -2.71 -8.98 9.14
C ASP A 232 -1.65 -7.95 8.75
N TYR A 233 -0.47 -8.09 9.32
CA TYR A 233 0.66 -7.22 8.99
C TYR A 233 1.56 -7.92 7.99
N ILE A 234 1.86 -7.25 6.89
CA ILE A 234 2.70 -7.75 5.81
C ILE A 234 3.95 -6.89 5.66
N HIS A 235 5.10 -7.51 5.43
CA HIS A 235 6.32 -6.76 5.15
C HIS A 235 6.20 -6.04 3.80
N VAL A 236 6.52 -4.75 3.76
CA VAL A 236 6.40 -3.93 2.54
C VAL A 236 7.19 -4.47 1.35
N VAL A 237 8.34 -5.13 1.60
CA VAL A 237 9.14 -5.77 0.55
C VAL A 237 8.43 -7.00 0.00
N ASP A 238 7.76 -7.81 0.84
CA ASP A 238 6.95 -8.94 0.35
C ASP A 238 5.76 -8.45 -0.46
N LEU A 239 5.11 -7.38 -0.02
CA LEU A 239 4.06 -6.72 -0.79
C LEU A 239 4.59 -6.25 -2.16
N ALA A 240 5.77 -5.60 -2.19
CA ALA A 240 6.41 -5.16 -3.43
C ALA A 240 6.73 -6.33 -4.37
N LYS A 241 7.26 -7.44 -3.85
CA LYS A 241 7.48 -8.69 -4.60
C LYS A 241 6.17 -9.27 -5.15
N GLY A 242 5.06 -9.11 -4.40
CA GLY A 242 3.72 -9.49 -4.86
C GLY A 242 3.31 -8.76 -6.13
N HIS A 243 3.65 -7.47 -6.26
CA HIS A 243 3.40 -6.68 -7.47
C HIS A 243 4.22 -7.19 -8.66
N VAL A 244 5.49 -7.54 -8.45
CA VAL A 244 6.34 -8.13 -9.50
C VAL A 244 5.76 -9.46 -10.00
N LYS A 245 5.24 -10.29 -9.10
CA LYS A 245 4.59 -11.56 -9.46
C LYS A 245 3.27 -11.34 -10.19
N ALA A 246 2.46 -10.38 -9.73
CA ALA A 246 1.22 -10.02 -10.39
C ALA A 246 1.47 -9.41 -11.79
N LEU A 247 2.57 -8.65 -11.98
CA LEU A 247 2.95 -8.11 -13.28
C LEU A 247 3.28 -9.25 -14.27
N LYS A 248 3.99 -10.30 -13.84
CA LYS A 248 4.22 -11.50 -14.68
C LYS A 248 2.92 -12.20 -15.05
N LYS A 249 1.93 -12.20 -14.13
CA LYS A 249 0.61 -12.79 -14.42
C LYS A 249 -0.17 -11.99 -15.46
N ILE A 250 0.04 -10.68 -15.56
CA ILE A 250 -0.58 -9.84 -16.62
C ILE A 250 -0.16 -10.30 -18.02
N GLU A 251 1.08 -10.79 -18.20
CA GLU A 251 1.59 -11.30 -19.48
C GLU A 251 0.80 -12.50 -20.00
N GLU A 252 0.07 -13.20 -19.13
CA GLU A 252 -0.81 -14.32 -19.49
C GLU A 252 -2.21 -13.87 -19.96
N ASN A 253 -2.48 -12.57 -20.00
CA ASN A 253 -3.77 -11.96 -20.34
C ASN A 253 -4.93 -12.50 -19.48
N PRO A 254 -4.87 -12.37 -18.16
CA PRO A 254 -5.84 -12.98 -17.25
C PRO A 254 -7.22 -12.31 -17.27
N GLY A 255 -7.38 -11.17 -17.96
CA GLY A 255 -8.56 -10.32 -17.86
C GLY A 255 -8.67 -9.68 -16.47
N LEU A 256 -9.72 -10.00 -15.72
CA LEU A 256 -9.88 -9.52 -14.33
C LEU A 256 -9.36 -10.57 -13.34
N ALA A 257 -8.41 -10.19 -12.49
CA ALA A 257 -7.93 -11.02 -11.40
C ALA A 257 -7.86 -10.24 -10.09
N ILE A 258 -8.21 -10.90 -8.99
CA ILE A 258 -8.26 -10.31 -7.64
C ILE A 258 -7.43 -11.17 -6.72
N TYR A 259 -6.53 -10.56 -5.93
CA TYR A 259 -5.69 -11.25 -4.96
C TYR A 259 -5.60 -10.50 -3.64
N ASN A 260 -5.74 -11.24 -2.55
CA ASN A 260 -5.36 -10.79 -1.22
C ASN A 260 -3.84 -10.88 -1.06
N LEU A 261 -3.21 -9.79 -0.64
CA LEU A 261 -1.79 -9.75 -0.30
C LEU A 261 -1.62 -9.48 1.19
N GLY A 262 -1.46 -10.56 1.94
CA GLY A 262 -1.25 -10.61 3.38
C GLY A 262 -0.42 -11.82 3.77
N THR A 263 -0.25 -12.05 5.06
CA THR A 263 0.52 -13.18 5.61
C THR A 263 -0.37 -14.36 6.01
N GLY A 264 -1.67 -14.12 6.14
CA GLY A 264 -2.62 -15.09 6.70
C GLY A 264 -2.53 -15.21 8.23
N LYS A 265 -1.82 -14.29 8.90
CA LYS A 265 -1.65 -14.26 10.35
C LYS A 265 -2.15 -12.95 10.93
N GLY A 266 -2.99 -13.05 11.96
CA GLY A 266 -3.44 -11.90 12.72
C GLY A 266 -2.51 -11.62 13.91
N TYR A 267 -2.16 -10.34 14.10
CA TYR A 267 -1.46 -9.85 15.29
C TYR A 267 -2.26 -8.72 15.91
N SER A 268 -2.38 -8.71 17.22
CA SER A 268 -3.01 -7.62 17.95
C SER A 268 -2.11 -6.39 18.00
N VAL A 269 -2.67 -5.22 18.37
CA VAL A 269 -1.85 -4.02 18.59
C VAL A 269 -0.78 -4.25 19.65
N LEU A 270 -1.13 -4.91 20.75
CA LEU A 270 -0.16 -5.21 21.84
C LEU A 270 0.83 -6.29 21.42
N ASP A 271 0.48 -7.23 20.53
CA ASP A 271 1.46 -8.16 19.96
C ASP A 271 2.52 -7.41 19.15
N ILE A 272 2.11 -6.41 18.36
CA ILE A 272 3.08 -5.58 17.60
C ILE A 272 4.01 -4.83 18.56
N VAL A 273 3.48 -4.22 19.63
CA VAL A 273 4.30 -3.52 20.64
C VAL A 273 5.30 -4.48 21.27
N LYS A 274 4.86 -5.66 21.72
CA LYS A 274 5.73 -6.68 22.37
C LYS A 274 6.81 -7.17 21.40
N ASN A 275 6.44 -7.47 20.15
CA ASN A 275 7.40 -7.92 19.13
C ASN A 275 8.41 -6.83 18.78
N PHE A 276 7.97 -5.57 18.68
CA PHE A 276 8.87 -4.43 18.45
C PHE A 276 9.87 -4.27 19.62
N GLU A 277 9.39 -4.30 20.87
CA GLU A 277 10.26 -4.22 22.05
C GLU A 277 11.27 -5.39 22.09
N ALA A 278 10.81 -6.61 21.78
CA ALA A 278 11.67 -7.79 21.75
C ALA A 278 12.73 -7.73 20.64
N ALA A 279 12.38 -7.21 19.48
CA ALA A 279 13.27 -7.11 18.32
C ALA A 279 14.30 -5.98 18.46
N THR A 280 13.93 -4.88 19.12
CA THR A 280 14.75 -3.65 19.15
C THR A 280 15.40 -3.34 20.50
N GLY A 281 14.87 -3.91 21.59
CA GLY A 281 15.26 -3.57 22.97
C GLY A 281 14.69 -2.22 23.46
N VAL A 282 13.91 -1.50 22.62
CA VAL A 282 13.36 -0.19 22.95
C VAL A 282 11.97 -0.35 23.54
N LYS A 283 11.72 0.22 24.71
CA LYS A 283 10.40 0.24 25.37
C LYS A 283 9.47 1.25 24.73
N ILE A 284 8.20 0.86 24.57
CA ILE A 284 7.16 1.69 23.96
C ILE A 284 6.09 2.00 25.02
N PRO A 285 6.12 3.19 25.63
CA PRO A 285 5.04 3.62 26.51
C PRO A 285 3.73 3.76 25.71
N TYR A 286 2.63 3.29 26.28
CA TYR A 286 1.32 3.41 25.65
C TYR A 286 0.21 3.68 26.66
N VAL A 287 -0.89 4.26 26.15
CA VAL A 287 -2.14 4.48 26.90
C VAL A 287 -3.31 3.90 26.12
N ILE A 288 -4.27 3.34 26.87
CA ILE A 288 -5.52 2.88 26.27
C ILE A 288 -6.43 4.06 26.02
N LYS A 289 -6.97 4.15 24.81
CA LYS A 289 -7.94 5.17 24.38
C LYS A 289 -9.27 4.50 23.98
N PRO A 290 -10.39 5.23 23.95
CA PRO A 290 -11.64 4.71 23.42
C PRO A 290 -11.48 4.18 21.99
N ARG A 291 -12.33 3.21 21.60
CA ARG A 291 -12.35 2.68 20.21
C ARG A 291 -12.50 3.80 19.19
N ARG A 292 -11.84 3.67 18.06
CA ARG A 292 -12.10 4.56 16.91
C ARG A 292 -13.38 4.10 16.20
N ALA A 293 -14.16 5.05 15.71
CA ALA A 293 -15.33 4.75 14.90
C ALA A 293 -14.92 3.99 13.63
N GLY A 294 -15.62 2.90 13.32
CA GLY A 294 -15.38 2.08 12.13
C GLY A 294 -14.26 1.05 12.25
N ASP A 295 -13.57 0.93 13.41
CA ASP A 295 -12.62 -0.16 13.63
C ASP A 295 -13.37 -1.49 13.90
N ILE A 296 -12.93 -2.56 13.26
CA ILE A 296 -13.41 -3.93 13.46
C ILE A 296 -12.44 -4.71 14.35
N ALA A 297 -12.93 -5.74 15.07
CA ALA A 297 -12.14 -6.53 16.00
C ALA A 297 -10.98 -7.25 15.31
N THR A 298 -11.25 -7.97 14.21
CA THR A 298 -10.28 -8.85 13.56
C THR A 298 -10.36 -8.73 12.04
N CYS A 299 -9.19 -8.64 11.39
CA CYS A 299 -9.08 -8.58 9.93
C CYS A 299 -7.75 -9.20 9.48
N TYR A 300 -7.77 -10.46 8.98
CA TYR A 300 -6.63 -11.10 8.32
C TYR A 300 -7.12 -12.01 7.19
N CYS A 301 -6.25 -12.25 6.21
CA CYS A 301 -6.63 -12.94 4.98
C CYS A 301 -6.29 -14.43 4.97
N ASP A 302 -6.85 -15.11 3.96
CA ASP A 302 -6.28 -16.28 3.32
C ASP A 302 -5.56 -15.81 2.05
N ALA A 303 -4.24 -16.01 1.96
CA ALA A 303 -3.43 -15.64 0.80
C ALA A 303 -3.14 -16.84 -0.13
N SER A 304 -3.81 -17.96 0.05
CA SER A 304 -3.56 -19.22 -0.68
C SER A 304 -3.78 -19.08 -2.19
N LYS A 305 -4.70 -18.22 -2.61
CA LYS A 305 -4.91 -17.92 -4.04
C LYS A 305 -3.69 -17.25 -4.67
N ALA A 306 -3.11 -16.26 -4.01
CA ALA A 306 -1.88 -15.60 -4.48
C ALA A 306 -0.69 -16.59 -4.49
N GLU A 307 -0.57 -17.47 -3.49
CA GLU A 307 0.44 -18.53 -3.47
C GLU A 307 0.29 -19.48 -4.65
N LYS A 308 -0.92 -19.95 -4.93
CA LYS A 308 -1.21 -20.91 -5.99
C LYS A 308 -1.06 -20.32 -7.40
N GLU A 309 -1.59 -19.11 -7.63
CA GLU A 309 -1.74 -18.56 -8.99
C GLU A 309 -0.60 -17.61 -9.39
N LEU A 310 0.02 -16.92 -8.42
CA LEU A 310 1.16 -16.03 -8.65
C LEU A 310 2.49 -16.66 -8.28
N GLY A 311 2.49 -17.81 -7.58
CA GLY A 311 3.72 -18.35 -6.96
C GLY A 311 4.34 -17.37 -5.97
N TRP A 312 3.48 -16.63 -5.24
CA TRP A 312 3.90 -15.61 -4.26
C TRP A 312 3.41 -15.96 -2.85
N LYS A 313 4.30 -15.76 -1.90
CA LYS A 313 4.04 -15.91 -0.48
C LYS A 313 4.84 -14.86 0.29
N ALA A 314 4.27 -14.32 1.36
CA ALA A 314 5.00 -13.48 2.30
C ALA A 314 6.07 -14.32 3.04
N GLU A 315 7.32 -13.86 3.02
CA GLU A 315 8.49 -14.58 3.55
C GLU A 315 8.98 -13.99 4.86
N ASN A 316 8.84 -12.65 5.05
CA ASN A 316 9.33 -11.96 6.23
C ASN A 316 8.32 -12.04 7.37
N GLY A 317 8.79 -12.41 8.56
CA GLY A 317 7.99 -12.49 9.77
C GLY A 317 7.86 -11.16 10.50
N ILE A 318 7.11 -11.18 11.62
CA ILE A 318 6.88 -9.98 12.44
C ILE A 318 8.17 -9.41 13.02
N ARG A 319 9.16 -10.25 13.29
CA ARG A 319 10.46 -9.84 13.82
C ARG A 319 11.22 -8.99 12.79
N GLU A 320 11.35 -9.48 11.56
CA GLU A 320 11.97 -8.75 10.44
C GLU A 320 11.24 -7.44 10.15
N MET A 321 9.91 -7.46 10.18
CA MET A 321 9.09 -6.26 10.03
C MET A 321 9.42 -5.19 11.07
N CYS A 322 9.58 -5.58 12.33
CA CYS A 322 9.95 -4.67 13.43
C CYS A 322 11.40 -4.18 13.31
N GLU A 323 12.34 -5.09 13.06
CA GLU A 323 13.78 -4.78 12.93
C GLU A 323 14.02 -3.79 11.76
N ASP A 324 13.40 -4.03 10.60
CA ASP A 324 13.59 -3.18 9.42
C ASP A 324 12.89 -1.83 9.58
N SER A 325 11.71 -1.77 10.20
CA SER A 325 11.06 -0.51 10.55
C SER A 325 11.93 0.33 11.50
N TRP A 326 12.52 -0.31 12.50
CA TRP A 326 13.41 0.35 13.45
C TRP A 326 14.69 0.82 12.79
N ARG A 327 15.31 -0.01 11.95
CA ARG A 327 16.53 0.34 11.21
C ARG A 327 16.30 1.58 10.34
N TRP A 328 15.15 1.64 9.66
CA TRP A 328 14.78 2.84 8.90
C TRP A 328 14.68 4.07 9.81
N GLN A 329 13.84 4.02 10.85
CA GLN A 329 13.56 5.18 11.68
C GLN A 329 14.78 5.64 12.50
N SER A 330 15.58 4.71 13.02
CA SER A 330 16.79 5.04 13.81
C SER A 330 17.89 5.67 12.95
N ASN A 331 18.02 5.22 11.69
CA ASN A 331 18.98 5.80 10.74
C ASN A 331 18.48 7.13 10.17
N ASN A 332 17.17 7.38 10.21
CA ASN A 332 16.53 8.57 9.65
C ASN A 332 15.54 9.17 10.67
N PRO A 333 16.02 9.73 11.79
CA PRO A 333 15.13 10.25 12.84
C PRO A 333 14.19 11.34 12.34
N GLN A 334 14.61 12.11 11.33
CA GLN A 334 13.80 13.15 10.68
C GLN A 334 13.17 12.70 9.35
N GLY A 335 13.16 11.39 9.07
CA GLY A 335 12.67 10.84 7.83
C GLY A 335 13.58 11.14 6.64
N TYR A 336 13.01 11.64 5.54
CA TYR A 336 13.78 12.06 4.37
C TYR A 336 14.36 13.47 4.50
N GLU A 337 14.02 14.20 5.54
CA GLU A 337 14.64 15.50 5.86
C GLU A 337 15.98 15.25 6.58
N GLU A 338 17.02 15.85 6.09
CA GLU A 338 18.36 15.82 6.70
C GLU A 338 18.52 17.05 7.58
#